data_100cd297f0cb628d769fd9b341b6de87
#
_entry.id   100cd297f0cb628d769fd9b341b6de87
#
_cell.length_a   1.000
_cell.length_b   1.000
_cell.length_c   1.000
_cell.angle_alpha   90.00
_cell.angle_beta   90.00
_cell.angle_gamma   90.00
#
_symmetry.space_group_name_H-M   'P 1'
#
loop_
_entity.id
_entity.type
_entity.pdbx_description
1 polymer ?
#
loop_
_entity_poly.entity_id
_entity_poly.type
_entity_poly.pdbx_seq_one_letter_code
_entity_poly.pdbx_strand_id
1 'polypeptide(L)'
;MSCSNCANGSKGTPRGCKSNGTCGSDSCNKLTVFDWLENMQLAEDQEECPFVEVRFKNSRKEFFRIPKDLKLQSGNLVITKADSGYDLGRITLAVPLVGIQMKRKKIDRKSEKIGVLLRIANTQEIDRWHELRNKEAEVQKEARKLAIALHLNMKISDVEYQADGKKATFYYTAEQRVDFRQLIKDMAQAFSIRIEMRQIGLRLEASRLGGIGSCGRELCCSTWLTDFRSVSSGAARYQQLSLNPQKLSGQCGRLKCCLNYELEAYRSEIKKFPRPEVKLHTEKGVGIFQKMDIFKGVLWYAYKNEWITWHKLSVAAVHEIIKKNKENKPVASLEDFVELSTSNEPILLDRGVGQDSLSRFDQPNKKNSFRRRKKKNNRNGPKKKV
;
A
#
# COMPACT_ATOMS: atom_id res chain seq x y z
N MET A 1 -11.70 -16.97 -3.33
CA MET A 1 -12.36 -17.17 -4.63
C MET A 1 -11.47 -16.59 -5.72
N SER A 2 -10.91 -17.42 -6.58
CA SER A 2 -10.07 -16.97 -7.70
C SER A 2 -10.99 -16.42 -8.80
N CYS A 3 -10.73 -15.20 -9.24
CA CYS A 3 -11.45 -14.57 -10.33
C CYS A 3 -11.13 -15.32 -11.64
N SER A 4 -12.11 -15.98 -12.26
CA SER A 4 -11.95 -16.75 -13.51
C SER A 4 -11.36 -15.92 -14.67
N ASN A 5 -11.61 -14.60 -14.69
CA ASN A 5 -11.08 -13.70 -15.72
C ASN A 5 -9.62 -13.25 -15.47
N CYS A 6 -9.09 -13.41 -14.26
CA CYS A 6 -7.69 -13.12 -13.98
C CYS A 6 -6.74 -14.27 -14.33
N ALA A 7 -7.27 -15.49 -14.51
CA ALA A 7 -6.50 -16.72 -14.68
C ALA A 7 -6.15 -17.07 -16.14
N ASN A 8 -6.86 -16.54 -17.12
CA ASN A 8 -6.70 -16.95 -18.53
C ASN A 8 -5.78 -16.01 -19.31
N GLY A 9 -4.50 -16.15 -19.10
CA GLY A 9 -3.49 -15.73 -20.05
C GLY A 9 -3.08 -16.93 -20.91
N SER A 10 -3.08 -16.81 -22.22
CA SER A 10 -2.73 -17.84 -23.20
C SER A 10 -1.32 -18.45 -23.08
N LYS A 11 -0.59 -18.20 -22.00
CA LYS A 11 0.76 -18.74 -21.69
C LYS A 11 1.00 -18.98 -20.19
N GLY A 12 -0.02 -19.35 -19.41
CA GLY A 12 0.19 -19.82 -18.03
C GLY A 12 0.64 -18.81 -16.98
N THR A 13 0.92 -17.58 -17.35
CA THR A 13 1.22 -16.50 -16.38
C THR A 13 -0.07 -15.74 -16.04
N PRO A 14 -0.44 -15.64 -14.75
CA PRO A 14 -1.61 -14.87 -14.36
C PRO A 14 -1.40 -13.40 -14.76
N ARG A 15 -2.24 -12.90 -15.67
CA ARG A 15 -2.31 -11.47 -15.94
C ARG A 15 -2.93 -10.83 -14.72
N GLY A 16 -2.14 -10.08 -13.95
CA GLY A 16 -2.63 -9.33 -12.81
C GLY A 16 -3.82 -8.44 -13.18
N CYS A 17 -4.72 -8.21 -12.23
CA CYS A 17 -5.86 -7.32 -12.41
C CYS A 17 -5.39 -5.93 -12.84
N LYS A 18 -5.81 -5.47 -14.02
CA LYS A 18 -5.48 -4.13 -14.54
C LYS A 18 -6.35 -3.02 -13.94
N SER A 19 -7.24 -3.33 -13.00
CA SER A 19 -8.23 -2.40 -12.43
C SER A 19 -9.06 -1.63 -13.47
N ASN A 20 -9.26 -2.21 -14.65
CA ASN A 20 -9.96 -1.57 -15.76
C ASN A 20 -11.49 -1.72 -15.69
N GLY A 21 -12.04 -2.15 -14.57
CA GLY A 21 -13.48 -2.25 -14.36
C GLY A 21 -14.16 -3.44 -15.03
N THR A 22 -13.43 -4.29 -15.76
CA THR A 22 -13.95 -5.47 -16.45
C THR A 22 -14.00 -6.73 -15.59
N CYS A 23 -13.70 -6.63 -14.30
CA CYS A 23 -13.73 -7.76 -13.39
C CYS A 23 -15.16 -8.12 -13.05
N GLY A 24 -15.60 -9.33 -13.41
CA GLY A 24 -16.95 -9.83 -13.12
C GLY A 24 -17.26 -10.02 -11.63
N SER A 25 -16.23 -10.08 -10.77
CA SER A 25 -16.38 -10.11 -9.30
C SER A 25 -16.43 -8.72 -8.66
N ASP A 26 -16.33 -7.70 -9.48
CA ASP A 26 -16.64 -6.30 -9.17
C ASP A 26 -15.76 -5.54 -8.22
N SER A 27 -14.89 -6.15 -7.54
CA SER A 27 -13.83 -5.48 -6.77
C SER A 27 -12.79 -6.48 -6.34
N CYS A 28 -11.55 -6.13 -6.52
CA CYS A 28 -10.46 -6.77 -5.80
C CYS A 28 -10.44 -6.30 -4.32
N ASN A 29 -11.57 -5.94 -3.74
CA ASN A 29 -11.76 -5.35 -2.41
C ASN A 29 -10.90 -4.09 -2.15
N LYS A 30 -10.32 -3.49 -3.20
CA LYS A 30 -9.48 -2.30 -3.09
C LYS A 30 -10.36 -1.08 -2.95
N LEU A 31 -10.27 -0.39 -1.82
CA LEU A 31 -11.05 0.83 -1.52
C LEU A 31 -12.58 0.64 -1.62
N THR A 32 -13.05 -0.60 -1.52
CA THR A 32 -14.48 -0.90 -1.48
C THR A 32 -14.92 -0.97 -0.03
N VAL A 33 -16.00 -0.27 0.29
CA VAL A 33 -16.64 -0.34 1.60
C VAL A 33 -17.81 -1.30 1.47
N PHE A 34 -17.89 -2.26 2.35
CA PHE A 34 -19.07 -3.11 2.47
C PHE A 34 -20.12 -2.32 3.27
N ASP A 35 -21.24 -2.03 2.66
CA ASP A 35 -22.36 -1.35 3.31
C ASP A 35 -23.27 -2.37 3.99
N TRP A 36 -22.98 -2.66 5.26
CA TRP A 36 -23.76 -3.58 6.08
C TRP A 36 -25.04 -2.94 6.64
N LEU A 37 -25.21 -1.63 6.45
CA LEU A 37 -26.40 -0.87 6.86
C LEU A 37 -27.41 -0.69 5.72
N GLU A 38 -27.11 -1.16 4.50
CA GLU A 38 -27.92 -0.95 3.30
C GLU A 38 -29.38 -1.37 3.47
N ASN A 39 -29.63 -2.45 4.24
CA ASN A 39 -30.96 -3.00 4.47
C ASN A 39 -31.61 -2.51 5.78
N MET A 40 -30.95 -1.64 6.53
CA MET A 40 -31.53 -1.07 7.75
C MET A 40 -32.34 0.17 7.41
N GLN A 41 -33.56 0.23 7.92
CA GLN A 41 -34.36 1.44 7.85
C GLN A 41 -33.73 2.52 8.74
N LEU A 42 -33.53 3.69 8.16
CA LEU A 42 -33.06 4.85 8.91
C LEU A 42 -34.18 5.30 9.84
N ALA A 43 -33.84 5.77 11.05
CA ALA A 43 -34.81 6.41 11.95
C ALA A 43 -35.42 7.64 11.25
N GLU A 44 -36.70 7.89 11.48
CA GLU A 44 -37.47 8.98 10.85
C GLU A 44 -36.81 10.37 11.00
N ASP A 45 -36.03 10.55 12.06
CA ASP A 45 -35.35 11.83 12.38
C ASP A 45 -33.99 12.01 11.66
N GLN A 46 -33.51 11.04 10.88
CA GLN A 46 -32.27 11.19 10.14
C GLN A 46 -32.52 11.88 8.80
N GLU A 47 -31.95 13.09 8.65
CA GLU A 47 -31.97 13.81 7.38
C GLU A 47 -31.48 12.89 6.24
N GLU A 48 -32.32 12.68 5.26
CA GLU A 48 -31.93 12.01 4.03
C GLU A 48 -30.72 12.73 3.42
N CYS A 49 -29.64 12.01 3.24
CA CYS A 49 -28.46 12.55 2.59
C CYS A 49 -28.56 12.27 1.08
N PRO A 50 -29.01 13.23 0.24
CA PRO A 50 -29.29 12.99 -1.17
C PRO A 50 -28.00 12.90 -2.00
N PHE A 51 -26.96 12.24 -1.48
CA PHE A 51 -25.68 12.14 -2.12
C PHE A 51 -25.19 10.71 -2.18
N VAL A 52 -24.39 10.40 -3.19
CA VAL A 52 -23.66 9.13 -3.37
C VAL A 52 -22.21 9.38 -3.69
N GLU A 53 -21.32 8.46 -3.29
CA GLU A 53 -19.93 8.43 -3.78
C GLU A 53 -19.87 7.49 -4.98
N VAL A 54 -19.45 8.00 -6.12
CA VAL A 54 -19.28 7.23 -7.36
C VAL A 54 -17.79 7.06 -7.64
N ARG A 55 -17.39 5.84 -7.95
CA ARG A 55 -16.03 5.48 -8.35
C ARG A 55 -15.93 5.29 -9.84
N PHE A 56 -14.94 5.92 -10.42
CA PHE A 56 -14.50 5.78 -11.80
C PHE A 56 -13.23 4.95 -11.91
N LYS A 57 -12.54 5.00 -13.03
CA LYS A 57 -11.27 4.31 -13.24
C LYS A 57 -10.21 4.71 -12.20
N ASN A 58 -9.36 3.75 -11.84
CA ASN A 58 -8.20 3.96 -10.96
C ASN A 58 -8.49 4.68 -9.64
N SER A 59 -9.63 4.33 -9.03
CA SER A 59 -10.02 4.84 -7.71
C SER A 59 -10.31 6.35 -7.66
N ARG A 60 -10.54 7.01 -8.80
CA ARG A 60 -11.11 8.36 -8.82
C ARG A 60 -12.52 8.29 -8.24
N LYS A 61 -12.78 9.00 -7.16
CA LYS A 61 -14.04 9.01 -6.43
C LYS A 61 -14.55 10.43 -6.31
N GLU A 62 -15.79 10.63 -6.67
CA GLU A 62 -16.46 11.93 -6.66
C GLU A 62 -17.85 11.79 -6.04
N PHE A 63 -18.40 12.90 -5.52
CA PHE A 63 -19.72 12.93 -4.92
C PHE A 63 -20.73 13.49 -5.91
N PHE A 64 -21.90 12.86 -5.93
CA PHE A 64 -23.00 13.23 -6.81
C PHE A 64 -24.30 13.35 -6.03
N ARG A 65 -25.13 14.30 -6.45
CA ARG A 65 -26.49 14.47 -5.91
C ARG A 65 -27.43 13.52 -6.62
N ILE A 66 -28.26 12.83 -5.83
CA ILE A 66 -29.27 11.89 -6.32
C ILE A 66 -30.53 12.67 -6.68
N PRO A 67 -31.18 12.41 -7.84
CA PRO A 67 -32.55 12.84 -8.12
C PRO A 67 -33.53 12.19 -7.14
N LYS A 68 -34.64 12.90 -6.78
CA LYS A 68 -35.58 12.46 -5.75
C LYS A 68 -36.27 11.12 -6.02
N ASP A 69 -36.32 10.68 -7.27
CA ASP A 69 -37.10 9.50 -7.69
C ASP A 69 -36.27 8.22 -7.89
N LEU A 70 -34.99 8.25 -7.59
CA LEU A 70 -34.07 7.13 -7.87
C LEU A 70 -33.70 6.38 -6.59
N LYS A 71 -34.10 5.09 -6.53
CA LYS A 71 -33.59 4.16 -5.53
C LYS A 71 -32.28 3.56 -6.02
N LEU A 72 -31.20 3.84 -5.32
CA LEU A 72 -29.85 3.43 -5.69
C LEU A 72 -29.25 2.54 -4.60
N GLN A 73 -28.57 1.51 -5.04
CA GLN A 73 -27.84 0.57 -4.18
C GLN A 73 -26.33 0.65 -4.46
N SER A 74 -25.55 0.30 -3.45
CA SER A 74 -24.11 0.15 -3.59
C SER A 74 -23.81 -0.89 -4.69
N GLY A 75 -22.90 -0.57 -5.61
CA GLY A 75 -22.57 -1.43 -6.75
C GLY A 75 -23.26 -1.06 -8.07
N ASN A 76 -24.34 -0.28 -8.05
CA ASN A 76 -25.03 0.11 -9.28
C ASN A 76 -24.13 0.92 -10.20
N LEU A 77 -24.20 0.64 -11.51
CA LEU A 77 -23.58 1.44 -12.54
C LEU A 77 -24.47 2.61 -12.91
N VAL A 78 -23.96 3.82 -12.80
CA VAL A 78 -24.72 5.04 -12.95
C VAL A 78 -24.07 6.01 -13.92
N ILE A 79 -24.93 6.79 -14.56
CA ILE A 79 -24.53 7.86 -15.46
C ILE A 79 -24.53 9.16 -14.69
N THR A 80 -23.41 9.86 -14.75
CA THR A 80 -23.19 11.14 -14.11
C THR A 80 -23.01 12.22 -15.16
N LYS A 81 -23.48 13.43 -14.85
CA LYS A 81 -23.27 14.59 -15.69
C LYS A 81 -21.79 14.99 -15.61
N ALA A 82 -21.13 15.11 -16.75
CA ALA A 82 -19.79 15.67 -16.89
C ALA A 82 -19.86 17.07 -17.48
N ASP A 83 -18.74 17.82 -17.50
CA ASP A 83 -18.68 19.16 -18.10
C ASP A 83 -19.10 19.16 -19.57
N SER A 84 -18.79 18.07 -20.28
CA SER A 84 -19.18 17.83 -21.66
C SER A 84 -19.64 16.39 -21.78
N GLY A 85 -20.95 16.17 -21.99
CA GLY A 85 -21.53 14.83 -22.10
C GLY A 85 -21.79 14.14 -20.75
N TYR A 86 -21.57 12.85 -20.70
CA TYR A 86 -21.81 12.03 -19.50
C TYR A 86 -20.65 11.06 -19.23
N ASP A 87 -20.49 10.71 -17.98
CA ASP A 87 -19.52 9.68 -17.56
C ASP A 87 -20.24 8.53 -16.85
N LEU A 88 -19.65 7.34 -16.84
CA LEU A 88 -20.18 6.15 -16.21
C LEU A 88 -19.28 5.74 -15.07
N GLY A 89 -19.88 5.57 -13.91
CA GLY A 89 -19.17 5.12 -12.70
C GLY A 89 -20.02 4.17 -11.88
N ARG A 90 -19.39 3.60 -10.86
CA ARG A 90 -20.03 2.67 -9.94
C ARG A 90 -20.24 3.31 -8.59
N ILE A 91 -21.41 3.15 -7.99
CA ILE A 91 -21.69 3.59 -6.62
C ILE A 91 -20.84 2.75 -5.65
N THR A 92 -20.05 3.42 -4.81
CA THR A 92 -19.25 2.77 -3.75
C THR A 92 -19.80 3.00 -2.37
N LEU A 93 -20.49 4.12 -2.17
CA LEU A 93 -21.17 4.44 -0.92
C LEU A 93 -22.55 5.06 -1.22
N ALA A 94 -23.55 4.53 -0.57
CA ALA A 94 -24.90 5.10 -0.53
C ALA A 94 -25.19 5.71 0.84
N VAL A 95 -26.39 6.24 1.03
CA VAL A 95 -26.89 6.70 2.34
C VAL A 95 -26.91 5.53 3.34
N PRO A 96 -26.48 5.70 4.61
CA PRO A 96 -26.11 6.94 5.32
C PRO A 96 -24.61 7.26 5.34
N LEU A 97 -23.76 6.34 4.90
CA LEU A 97 -22.30 6.43 5.06
C LEU A 97 -21.65 7.59 4.29
N VAL A 98 -22.29 8.04 3.21
CA VAL A 98 -21.77 9.14 2.38
C VAL A 98 -21.63 10.44 3.17
N GLY A 99 -22.57 10.75 4.05
CA GLY A 99 -22.52 11.95 4.89
C GLY A 99 -21.28 11.99 5.79
N ILE A 100 -20.90 10.84 6.35
CA ILE A 100 -19.68 10.69 7.16
C ILE A 100 -18.43 10.90 6.31
N GLN A 101 -18.41 10.32 5.11
CA GLN A 101 -17.27 10.43 4.20
C GLN A 101 -17.09 11.87 3.68
N MET A 102 -18.20 12.59 3.39
CA MET A 102 -18.15 14.00 3.00
C MET A 102 -17.57 14.87 4.11
N LYS A 103 -18.00 14.66 5.37
CA LYS A 103 -17.43 15.35 6.55
C LYS A 103 -15.92 15.07 6.69
N ARG A 104 -15.50 13.82 6.52
CA ARG A 104 -14.09 13.43 6.57
C ARG A 104 -13.24 14.10 5.49
N LYS A 105 -13.78 14.23 4.28
CA LYS A 105 -13.13 14.92 3.16
C LYS A 105 -13.30 16.45 3.20
N LYS A 106 -14.01 17.00 4.20
CA LYS A 106 -14.29 18.43 4.36
C LYS A 106 -14.98 19.03 3.12
N ILE A 107 -15.91 18.30 2.53
CA ILE A 107 -16.71 18.75 1.40
C ILE A 107 -18.05 19.23 1.91
N ASP A 108 -18.36 20.49 1.64
CA ASP A 108 -19.65 21.08 1.99
C ASP A 108 -20.74 20.57 1.04
N ARG A 109 -21.95 20.30 1.57
CA ARG A 109 -23.14 19.88 0.82
C ARG A 109 -23.57 20.88 -0.27
N LYS A 110 -23.19 22.16 -0.11
CA LYS A 110 -23.47 23.25 -1.07
C LYS A 110 -22.36 23.49 -2.08
N SER A 111 -21.29 22.69 -2.03
CA SER A 111 -20.14 22.88 -2.91
C SER A 111 -20.48 22.63 -4.37
N GLU A 112 -20.04 23.51 -5.25
CA GLU A 112 -20.13 23.35 -6.73
C GLU A 112 -19.37 22.11 -7.25
N LYS A 113 -18.50 21.53 -6.43
CA LYS A 113 -17.74 20.31 -6.77
C LYS A 113 -18.61 19.05 -6.75
N ILE A 114 -19.87 19.15 -6.30
CA ILE A 114 -20.79 18.03 -6.27
C ILE A 114 -21.51 17.97 -7.60
N GLY A 115 -21.23 16.92 -8.39
CA GLY A 115 -21.90 16.66 -9.64
C GLY A 115 -23.36 16.23 -9.47
N VAL A 116 -24.06 16.05 -10.59
CA VAL A 116 -25.43 15.54 -10.62
C VAL A 116 -25.41 14.14 -11.23
N LEU A 117 -26.06 13.20 -10.56
CA LEU A 117 -26.33 11.87 -11.08
C LEU A 117 -27.58 11.96 -11.95
N LEU A 118 -27.53 11.35 -13.14
CA LEU A 118 -28.66 11.42 -14.08
C LEU A 118 -29.58 10.22 -13.93
N ARG A 119 -29.04 8.99 -14.08
CA ARG A 119 -29.81 7.75 -14.05
C ARG A 119 -28.93 6.53 -13.91
N ILE A 120 -29.53 5.36 -13.78
CA ILE A 120 -28.84 4.09 -13.86
C ILE A 120 -28.45 3.82 -15.32
N ALA A 121 -27.29 3.22 -15.55
CA ALA A 121 -26.79 2.91 -16.89
C ALA A 121 -27.55 1.76 -17.55
N ASN A 122 -27.81 1.87 -18.86
CA ASN A 122 -28.39 0.82 -19.66
C ASN A 122 -27.32 -0.19 -20.12
N THR A 123 -27.72 -1.40 -20.47
CA THR A 123 -26.80 -2.48 -20.91
C THR A 123 -25.95 -2.03 -22.11
N GLN A 124 -26.53 -1.37 -23.10
CA GLN A 124 -25.80 -0.87 -24.27
C GLN A 124 -24.71 0.17 -23.91
N GLU A 125 -24.95 1.02 -22.92
CA GLU A 125 -23.98 1.99 -22.44
C GLU A 125 -22.84 1.32 -21.67
N ILE A 126 -23.17 0.27 -20.92
CA ILE A 126 -22.19 -0.54 -20.20
C ILE A 126 -21.28 -1.26 -21.20
N ASP A 127 -21.84 -1.88 -22.24
CA ASP A 127 -21.07 -2.59 -23.27
C ASP A 127 -20.14 -1.60 -24.01
N ARG A 128 -20.66 -0.45 -24.43
CA ARG A 128 -19.85 0.61 -25.04
C ARG A 128 -18.72 1.09 -24.14
N TRP A 129 -19.00 1.26 -22.85
CA TRP A 129 -18.00 1.66 -21.88
C TRP A 129 -16.89 0.59 -21.72
N HIS A 130 -17.24 -0.70 -21.75
CA HIS A 130 -16.27 -1.79 -21.74
C HIS A 130 -15.41 -1.81 -23.01
N GLU A 131 -16.00 -1.58 -24.19
CA GLU A 131 -15.25 -1.47 -25.44
C GLU A 131 -14.23 -0.31 -25.40
N LEU A 132 -14.66 0.87 -24.96
CA LEU A 132 -13.76 2.03 -24.81
C LEU A 132 -12.60 1.72 -23.86
N ARG A 133 -12.87 1.08 -22.74
CA ARG A 133 -11.83 0.67 -21.79
C ARG A 133 -10.84 -0.34 -22.35
N ASN A 134 -11.29 -1.23 -23.19
CA ASN A 134 -10.39 -2.18 -23.84
C ASN A 134 -9.45 -1.50 -24.84
N LYS A 135 -9.89 -0.43 -25.50
CA LYS A 135 -9.08 0.38 -26.42
C LYS A 135 -8.01 1.24 -25.72
N GLU A 136 -8.21 1.58 -24.44
CA GLU A 136 -7.31 2.50 -23.72
C GLU A 136 -5.84 2.06 -23.72
N ALA A 137 -5.58 0.75 -23.66
CA ALA A 137 -4.21 0.23 -23.64
C ALA A 137 -3.47 0.43 -24.98
N GLU A 138 -4.19 0.37 -26.08
CA GLU A 138 -3.63 0.60 -27.44
C GLU A 138 -3.39 2.09 -27.64
N VAL A 139 -4.39 2.90 -27.34
CA VAL A 139 -4.30 4.37 -27.42
C VAL A 139 -3.15 4.90 -26.55
N GLN A 140 -2.96 4.33 -25.35
CA GLN A 140 -1.82 4.69 -24.49
C GLN A 140 -0.46 4.39 -25.16
N LYS A 141 -0.35 3.25 -25.84
CA LYS A 141 0.90 2.89 -26.56
C LYS A 141 1.17 3.82 -27.71
N GLU A 142 0.15 4.17 -28.49
CA GLU A 142 0.27 5.10 -29.63
C GLU A 142 0.62 6.51 -29.14
N ALA A 143 -0.09 7.00 -28.11
CA ALA A 143 0.21 8.30 -27.53
C ALA A 143 1.66 8.39 -27.01
N ARG A 144 2.19 7.30 -26.43
CA ARG A 144 3.60 7.23 -26.03
C ARG A 144 4.55 7.32 -27.23
N LYS A 145 4.24 6.66 -28.34
CA LYS A 145 5.05 6.75 -29.56
C LYS A 145 5.12 8.19 -30.08
N LEU A 146 3.96 8.88 -30.11
CA LEU A 146 3.90 10.29 -30.52
C LEU A 146 4.72 11.20 -29.59
N ALA A 147 4.61 11.00 -28.26
CA ALA A 147 5.39 11.78 -27.31
C ALA A 147 6.91 11.55 -27.44
N ILE A 148 7.34 10.32 -27.74
CA ILE A 148 8.76 9.99 -28.01
C ILE A 148 9.22 10.62 -29.32
N ALA A 149 8.41 10.56 -30.37
CA ALA A 149 8.73 11.16 -31.67
C ALA A 149 8.95 12.68 -31.58
N LEU A 150 8.21 13.35 -30.68
CA LEU A 150 8.37 14.78 -30.40
C LEU A 150 9.46 15.08 -29.36
N HIS A 151 10.26 14.08 -28.93
CA HIS A 151 11.33 14.23 -27.92
C HIS A 151 10.88 14.90 -26.61
N LEU A 152 9.64 14.67 -26.17
CA LEU A 152 9.10 15.24 -24.95
C LEU A 152 9.56 14.49 -23.71
N ASN A 153 10.12 15.20 -22.73
CA ASN A 153 10.53 14.63 -21.42
C ASN A 153 9.32 14.39 -20.51
N MET A 154 8.42 13.52 -20.95
CA MET A 154 7.22 13.14 -20.21
C MET A 154 6.88 11.67 -20.43
N LYS A 155 6.17 11.09 -19.47
CA LYS A 155 5.69 9.73 -19.57
C LYS A 155 4.17 9.70 -19.45
N ILE A 156 3.49 9.21 -20.47
CA ILE A 156 2.05 8.97 -20.43
C ILE A 156 1.82 7.68 -19.63
N SER A 157 1.22 7.82 -18.47
CA SER A 157 1.06 6.74 -17.50
C SER A 157 -0.25 5.99 -17.70
N ASP A 158 -1.32 6.68 -18.05
CA ASP A 158 -2.65 6.11 -18.21
C ASP A 158 -3.55 6.96 -19.10
N VAL A 159 -4.60 6.32 -19.65
CA VAL A 159 -5.63 6.96 -20.45
C VAL A 159 -6.99 6.58 -19.91
N GLU A 160 -7.90 7.53 -19.80
CA GLU A 160 -9.27 7.33 -19.33
C GLU A 160 -10.23 7.94 -20.33
N TYR A 161 -10.99 7.09 -21.01
CA TYR A 161 -12.07 7.54 -21.87
C TYR A 161 -13.30 7.91 -21.05
N GLN A 162 -13.92 9.02 -21.41
CA GLN A 162 -15.26 9.33 -20.94
C GLN A 162 -16.27 8.36 -21.55
N ALA A 163 -17.33 7.98 -20.83
CA ALA A 163 -18.26 6.95 -21.28
C ALA A 163 -18.98 7.27 -22.60
N ASP A 164 -19.11 8.53 -22.96
CA ASP A 164 -19.66 8.97 -24.26
C ASP A 164 -18.68 8.78 -25.43
N GLY A 165 -17.41 8.48 -25.16
CA GLY A 165 -16.37 8.29 -26.16
C GLY A 165 -15.86 9.55 -26.85
N LYS A 166 -16.37 10.74 -26.50
CA LYS A 166 -16.01 12.00 -27.16
C LYS A 166 -14.75 12.66 -26.60
N LYS A 167 -14.40 12.34 -25.36
CA LYS A 167 -13.26 12.90 -24.63
C LYS A 167 -12.42 11.81 -24.02
N ALA A 168 -11.09 11.97 -24.03
CA ALA A 168 -10.18 11.15 -23.25
C ALA A 168 -9.22 12.01 -22.44
N THR A 169 -9.00 11.62 -21.20
CA THR A 169 -8.03 12.25 -20.29
C THR A 169 -6.76 11.43 -20.28
N PHE A 170 -5.64 12.03 -20.66
CA PHE A 170 -4.32 11.43 -20.66
C PHE A 170 -3.57 11.86 -19.39
N TYR A 171 -3.26 10.90 -18.55
CA TYR A 171 -2.49 11.14 -17.33
C TYR A 171 -1.00 10.99 -17.60
N TYR A 172 -0.23 12.02 -17.29
CA TYR A 172 1.20 12.00 -17.52
C TYR A 172 2.00 12.43 -16.29
N THR A 173 3.25 11.98 -16.24
CA THR A 173 4.25 12.41 -15.26
C THR A 173 5.37 13.13 -16.00
N ALA A 174 5.84 14.23 -15.45
CA ALA A 174 7.00 14.97 -15.90
C ALA A 174 7.67 15.66 -14.72
N GLU A 175 8.99 15.81 -14.77
CA GLU A 175 9.77 16.50 -13.75
C GLU A 175 9.68 18.01 -13.89
N GLN A 176 9.62 18.48 -15.13
CA GLN A 176 9.55 19.89 -15.49
C GLN A 176 8.30 20.18 -16.30
N ARG A 177 8.04 21.45 -16.53
CA ARG A 177 6.96 21.88 -17.41
C ARG A 177 7.26 21.50 -18.87
N VAL A 178 6.33 20.78 -19.50
CA VAL A 178 6.46 20.31 -20.88
C VAL A 178 5.48 21.06 -21.76
N ASP A 179 5.92 21.50 -22.95
CA ASP A 179 5.04 22.03 -23.98
C ASP A 179 4.52 20.87 -24.85
N PHE A 180 3.25 20.55 -24.65
CA PHE A 180 2.57 19.45 -25.34
C PHE A 180 1.56 19.92 -26.38
N ARG A 181 1.63 21.18 -26.85
CA ARG A 181 0.66 21.75 -27.82
C ARG A 181 0.63 20.96 -29.13
N GLN A 182 1.83 20.63 -29.67
CA GLN A 182 1.92 19.81 -30.86
C GLN A 182 1.43 18.39 -30.63
N LEU A 183 1.80 17.79 -29.50
CA LEU A 183 1.33 16.45 -29.11
C LEU A 183 -0.20 16.38 -29.08
N ILE A 184 -0.87 17.37 -28.50
CA ILE A 184 -2.35 17.41 -28.48
C ILE A 184 -2.94 17.43 -29.90
N LYS A 185 -2.36 18.21 -30.84
CA LYS A 185 -2.82 18.25 -32.22
C LYS A 185 -2.69 16.88 -32.90
N ASP A 186 -1.50 16.28 -32.78
CA ASP A 186 -1.21 14.98 -33.40
C ASP A 186 -2.10 13.88 -32.83
N MET A 187 -2.30 13.87 -31.51
CA MET A 187 -3.19 12.91 -30.81
C MET A 187 -4.67 13.16 -31.21
N ALA A 188 -5.12 14.42 -31.30
CA ALA A 188 -6.48 14.73 -31.68
C ALA A 188 -6.76 14.29 -33.14
N GLN A 189 -5.78 14.44 -34.04
CA GLN A 189 -5.86 13.95 -35.42
C GLN A 189 -5.86 12.40 -35.47
N ALA A 190 -5.00 11.74 -34.69
CA ALA A 190 -4.88 10.28 -34.68
C ALA A 190 -6.11 9.59 -34.10
N PHE A 191 -6.69 10.15 -33.04
CA PHE A 191 -7.77 9.47 -32.27
C PHE A 191 -9.16 10.08 -32.57
N SER A 192 -9.25 11.23 -33.23
CA SER A 192 -10.50 11.93 -33.50
C SER A 192 -11.37 12.20 -32.28
N ILE A 193 -10.76 12.49 -31.13
CA ILE A 193 -11.40 12.75 -29.84
C ILE A 193 -10.85 14.03 -29.20
N ARG A 194 -11.62 14.60 -28.28
CA ARG A 194 -11.13 15.72 -27.46
C ARG A 194 -10.11 15.22 -26.44
N ILE A 195 -8.91 15.80 -26.48
CA ILE A 195 -7.80 15.43 -25.59
C ILE A 195 -7.77 16.36 -24.38
N GLU A 196 -7.70 15.78 -23.19
CA GLU A 196 -7.37 16.49 -21.96
C GLU A 196 -6.08 15.92 -21.38
N MET A 197 -5.12 16.80 -21.09
CA MET A 197 -3.84 16.40 -20.49
C MET A 197 -3.84 16.72 -19.00
N ARG A 198 -3.61 15.71 -18.15
CA ARG A 198 -3.59 15.87 -16.69
C ARG A 198 -2.28 15.36 -16.09
N GLN A 199 -1.52 16.28 -15.51
CA GLN A 199 -0.30 15.90 -14.79
C GLN A 199 -0.63 15.20 -13.48
N ILE A 200 0.07 14.10 -13.20
CA ILE A 200 -0.04 13.35 -11.94
C ILE A 200 1.33 13.22 -11.28
N GLY A 201 1.33 13.15 -9.94
CA GLY A 201 2.57 12.91 -9.20
C GLY A 201 3.00 11.44 -9.26
N LEU A 202 4.29 11.18 -9.10
CA LEU A 202 4.90 9.84 -9.16
C LEU A 202 4.22 8.81 -8.24
N ARG A 203 3.74 9.24 -7.05
CA ARG A 203 3.04 8.33 -6.13
C ARG A 203 1.65 7.96 -6.65
N LEU A 204 0.95 8.90 -7.27
CA LEU A 204 -0.34 8.63 -7.88
C LEU A 204 -0.20 7.73 -9.11
N GLU A 205 0.88 7.90 -9.89
CA GLU A 205 1.24 6.98 -10.96
C GLU A 205 1.45 5.56 -10.42
N ALA A 206 2.30 5.39 -9.40
CA ALA A 206 2.52 4.09 -8.76
C ALA A 206 1.24 3.48 -8.19
N SER A 207 0.34 4.30 -7.66
CA SER A 207 -0.97 3.87 -7.17
C SER A 207 -1.85 3.30 -8.29
N ARG A 208 -1.82 3.89 -9.48
CA ARG A 208 -2.57 3.43 -10.66
C ARG A 208 -2.01 2.16 -11.27
N LEU A 209 -0.68 2.07 -11.36
CA LEU A 209 0.01 0.88 -11.87
C LEU A 209 -0.10 -0.32 -10.93
N GLY A 210 -0.16 -0.06 -9.63
CA GLY A 210 -0.12 -1.10 -8.61
C GLY A 210 1.27 -1.73 -8.47
N GLY A 211 1.33 -2.86 -7.78
CA GLY A 211 2.56 -3.62 -7.57
C GLY A 211 2.74 -4.08 -6.13
N ILE A 212 3.86 -4.72 -5.86
CA ILE A 212 4.23 -5.26 -4.54
C ILE A 212 5.34 -4.39 -3.96
N GLY A 213 5.19 -3.96 -2.73
CA GLY A 213 6.19 -3.18 -2.00
C GLY A 213 7.36 -4.04 -1.53
N SER A 214 8.43 -3.39 -1.06
CA SER A 214 9.58 -4.06 -0.43
C SER A 214 9.23 -4.85 0.85
N CYS A 215 8.03 -4.65 1.39
CA CYS A 215 7.47 -5.42 2.51
C CYS A 215 6.77 -6.71 2.08
N GLY A 216 6.75 -7.06 0.77
CA GLY A 216 6.06 -8.24 0.25
C GLY A 216 4.53 -8.10 0.12
N ARG A 217 3.96 -6.96 0.49
CA ARG A 217 2.51 -6.67 0.37
C ARG A 217 2.24 -5.76 -0.82
N GLU A 218 0.99 -5.77 -1.30
CA GLU A 218 0.55 -4.79 -2.30
C GLU A 218 0.80 -3.34 -1.81
N LEU A 219 1.03 -2.44 -2.75
CA LEU A 219 1.32 -1.04 -2.43
C LEU A 219 0.17 -0.41 -1.64
N CYS A 220 0.47 0.23 -0.50
CA CYS A 220 -0.53 0.92 0.31
C CYS A 220 -1.30 1.97 -0.49
N CYS A 221 -0.63 2.67 -1.40
CA CYS A 221 -1.24 3.69 -2.27
C CYS A 221 -2.20 3.11 -3.31
N SER A 222 -2.07 1.84 -3.69
CA SER A 222 -2.99 1.19 -4.62
C SER A 222 -4.15 0.46 -3.94
N THR A 223 -4.09 0.25 -2.63
CA THR A 223 -5.07 -0.56 -1.88
C THR A 223 -5.97 0.28 -1.00
N TRP A 224 -5.45 0.80 0.10
CA TRP A 224 -6.26 1.43 1.16
C TRP A 224 -5.92 2.89 1.45
N LEU A 225 -4.69 3.32 1.17
CA LEU A 225 -4.24 4.68 1.45
C LEU A 225 -4.74 5.65 0.37
N THR A 226 -5.56 6.60 0.75
CA THR A 226 -6.14 7.60 -0.15
C THR A 226 -5.54 9.00 0.02
N ASP A 227 -4.94 9.27 1.17
CA ASP A 227 -4.33 10.58 1.48
C ASP A 227 -2.80 10.50 1.31
N PHE A 228 -2.29 11.22 0.33
CA PHE A 228 -0.87 11.21 -0.05
C PHE A 228 -0.14 12.42 0.49
N ARG A 229 -0.06 12.53 1.80
CA ARG A 229 0.73 13.60 2.45
C ARG A 229 2.22 13.44 2.18
N SER A 230 2.92 14.55 2.17
CA SER A 230 4.37 14.56 2.09
C SER A 230 4.98 13.86 3.31
N VAL A 231 5.95 12.98 3.08
CA VAL A 231 6.65 12.24 4.13
C VAL A 231 8.01 12.91 4.36
N SER A 232 8.30 13.27 5.61
CA SER A 232 9.60 13.82 5.98
C SER A 232 10.55 12.73 6.48
N SER A 233 11.86 12.97 6.38
CA SER A 233 12.88 12.09 6.97
C SER A 233 12.80 12.02 8.50
N GLY A 234 12.19 13.03 9.14
CA GLY A 234 11.89 13.00 10.57
C GLY A 234 11.02 11.81 10.98
N ALA A 235 10.09 11.37 10.13
CA ALA A 235 9.27 10.19 10.39
C ALA A 235 10.14 8.93 10.56
N ALA A 236 11.19 8.76 9.74
CA ALA A 236 12.11 7.65 9.86
C ALA A 236 12.96 7.71 11.15
N ARG A 237 13.34 8.91 11.58
CA ARG A 237 14.08 9.10 12.85
C ARG A 237 13.23 8.69 14.06
N TYR A 238 11.96 9.11 14.10
CA TYR A 238 11.06 8.70 15.20
C TYR A 238 10.87 7.17 15.25
N GLN A 239 10.94 6.51 14.10
CA GLN A 239 10.84 5.05 14.00
C GLN A 239 12.20 4.34 14.15
N GLN A 240 13.27 5.08 14.46
CA GLN A 240 14.63 4.57 14.63
C GLN A 240 15.17 3.80 13.42
N LEU A 241 14.70 4.13 12.24
CA LEU A 241 15.17 3.52 11.00
C LEU A 241 16.47 4.16 10.52
N SER A 242 17.36 3.35 9.99
CA SER A 242 18.57 3.85 9.34
C SER A 242 18.19 4.76 8.16
N LEU A 243 18.85 5.92 8.03
CA LEU A 243 18.58 6.88 6.96
C LEU A 243 19.18 6.44 5.61
N ASN A 244 18.98 5.17 5.25
CA ASN A 244 19.38 4.65 3.95
C ASN A 244 18.27 4.91 2.93
N PRO A 245 18.51 5.72 1.88
CA PRO A 245 17.52 6.06 0.87
C PRO A 245 16.91 4.82 0.20
N GLN A 246 17.69 3.80 -0.09
CA GLN A 246 17.21 2.57 -0.73
C GLN A 246 16.18 1.82 0.14
N LYS A 247 16.39 1.78 1.46
CA LYS A 247 15.45 1.15 2.41
C LYS A 247 14.21 1.99 2.67
N LEU A 248 14.34 3.33 2.62
CA LEU A 248 13.27 4.25 2.93
C LEU A 248 12.41 4.62 1.72
N SER A 249 12.91 4.44 0.48
CA SER A 249 12.18 4.75 -0.74
C SER A 249 11.13 3.68 -1.07
N GLY A 250 9.97 4.13 -1.54
CA GLY A 250 8.96 3.29 -2.16
C GLY A 250 9.22 3.11 -3.66
N GLN A 251 8.40 2.29 -4.33
CA GLN A 251 8.48 2.09 -5.78
C GLN A 251 8.24 3.36 -6.59
N CYS A 252 7.58 4.36 -6.02
CA CYS A 252 7.38 5.66 -6.63
C CYS A 252 8.61 6.60 -6.54
N GLY A 253 9.76 6.15 -6.04
CA GLY A 253 10.95 6.98 -5.82
C GLY A 253 10.83 7.99 -4.66
N ARG A 254 9.68 8.13 -4.02
CA ARG A 254 9.47 8.98 -2.83
C ARG A 254 9.56 8.13 -1.57
N LEU A 255 9.74 8.79 -0.40
CA LEU A 255 9.74 8.09 0.89
C LEU A 255 8.45 7.27 1.08
N LYS A 256 8.57 6.11 1.69
CA LYS A 256 7.43 5.19 1.94
C LYS A 256 6.32 5.89 2.72
N CYS A 257 5.09 5.79 2.21
CA CYS A 257 3.90 6.40 2.84
C CYS A 257 3.53 5.74 4.19
N CYS A 258 3.90 4.48 4.41
CA CYS A 258 3.70 3.80 5.70
C CYS A 258 4.46 4.49 6.85
N LEU A 259 5.60 5.14 6.58
CA LEU A 259 6.33 5.91 7.59
C LEU A 259 5.46 7.01 8.22
N ASN A 260 4.65 7.67 7.40
CA ASN A 260 3.78 8.74 7.88
C ASN A 260 2.51 8.21 8.54
N TYR A 261 2.02 7.07 8.07
CA TYR A 261 0.84 6.42 8.64
C TYR A 261 1.07 5.94 10.08
N GLU A 262 2.23 5.33 10.31
CA GLU A 262 2.59 4.79 11.62
C GLU A 262 3.14 5.85 12.60
N LEU A 263 3.46 7.06 12.11
CA LEU A 263 4.17 8.09 12.88
C LEU A 263 3.46 8.48 14.18
N GLU A 264 2.14 8.58 14.16
CA GLU A 264 1.36 8.97 15.34
C GLU A 264 1.44 7.91 16.44
N ALA A 265 1.38 6.62 16.08
CA ALA A 265 1.53 5.52 17.02
C ALA A 265 2.93 5.54 17.68
N TYR A 266 3.99 5.70 16.88
CA TYR A 266 5.35 5.84 17.41
C TYR A 266 5.51 7.06 18.33
N ARG A 267 4.94 8.19 17.95
CA ARG A 267 4.99 9.41 18.78
C ARG A 267 4.26 9.23 20.11
N SER A 268 3.12 8.57 20.13
CA SER A 268 2.37 8.31 21.35
C SER A 268 3.15 7.40 22.30
N GLU A 269 3.79 6.37 21.77
CA GLU A 269 4.61 5.47 22.58
C GLU A 269 5.89 6.13 23.08
N ILE A 270 6.61 6.89 22.24
CA ILE A 270 7.83 7.61 22.64
C ILE A 270 7.57 8.60 23.78
N LYS A 271 6.38 9.20 23.87
CA LYS A 271 6.02 10.08 24.99
C LYS A 271 6.05 9.40 26.35
N LYS A 272 5.89 8.09 26.41
CA LYS A 272 5.97 7.29 27.64
C LYS A 272 7.41 7.06 28.08
N PHE A 273 8.38 7.24 27.19
CA PHE A 273 9.78 7.04 27.48
C PHE A 273 10.42 8.29 28.11
N PRO A 274 11.38 8.11 29.02
CA PRO A 274 12.17 9.21 29.51
C PRO A 274 13.03 9.79 28.39
N ARG A 275 13.42 11.06 28.55
CA ARG A 275 14.31 11.71 27.57
C ARG A 275 15.66 10.98 27.53
N PRO A 276 16.24 10.74 26.33
CA PRO A 276 17.54 10.04 26.19
C PRO A 276 18.71 10.73 26.90
N GLU A 277 18.57 12.04 27.15
CA GLU A 277 19.61 12.86 27.81
C GLU A 277 19.72 12.62 29.32
N VAL A 278 18.72 11.95 29.93
CA VAL A 278 18.68 11.74 31.36
C VAL A 278 19.70 10.67 31.76
N LYS A 279 20.64 11.04 32.61
CA LYS A 279 21.63 10.16 33.23
C LYS A 279 21.02 9.52 34.48
N LEU A 280 21.30 8.25 34.68
CA LEU A 280 20.89 7.54 35.89
C LEU A 280 22.05 7.46 36.86
N HIS A 281 21.88 8.09 38.02
CA HIS A 281 22.89 8.09 39.08
C HIS A 281 22.66 6.89 40.00
N THR A 282 23.69 6.07 40.17
CA THR A 282 23.71 4.92 41.09
C THR A 282 25.02 4.97 41.90
N GLU A 283 25.08 4.25 43.03
CA GLU A 283 26.30 4.13 43.84
C GLU A 283 27.46 3.51 43.05
N LYS A 284 27.16 2.57 42.14
CA LYS A 284 28.17 1.92 41.29
C LYS A 284 28.70 2.81 40.17
N GLY A 285 27.93 3.82 39.76
CA GLY A 285 28.36 4.76 38.70
C GLY A 285 27.19 5.45 37.98
N VAL A 286 27.51 6.19 36.94
CA VAL A 286 26.53 6.94 36.14
C VAL A 286 26.14 6.10 34.91
N GLY A 287 24.87 5.72 34.83
CA GLY A 287 24.28 5.07 33.66
C GLY A 287 23.96 6.06 32.54
N ILE A 288 24.43 5.76 31.34
CA ILE A 288 24.23 6.55 30.13
C ILE A 288 23.35 5.74 29.16
N PHE A 289 22.36 6.42 28.60
CA PHE A 289 21.47 5.85 27.59
C PHE A 289 22.24 5.39 26.34
N GLN A 290 21.94 4.17 25.86
CA GLN A 290 22.53 3.60 24.66
C GLN A 290 21.49 3.39 23.56
N LYS A 291 20.39 2.70 23.86
CA LYS A 291 19.37 2.31 22.91
C LYS A 291 18.02 2.19 23.59
N MET A 292 16.94 2.33 22.82
CA MET A 292 15.59 1.96 23.26
C MET A 292 14.91 1.08 22.22
N ASP A 293 14.01 0.23 22.68
CA ASP A 293 13.08 -0.52 21.85
C ASP A 293 11.66 -0.08 22.22
N ILE A 294 11.04 0.62 21.28
CA ILE A 294 9.74 1.25 21.50
C ILE A 294 8.66 0.18 21.70
N PHE A 295 8.73 -0.92 20.93
CA PHE A 295 7.70 -1.97 20.97
C PHE A 295 7.76 -2.82 22.22
N LYS A 296 8.99 -3.10 22.69
CA LYS A 296 9.19 -3.90 23.92
C LYS A 296 9.10 -3.06 25.18
N GLY A 297 9.04 -1.74 25.08
CA GLY A 297 9.04 -0.85 26.24
C GLY A 297 10.32 -0.92 27.06
N VAL A 298 11.47 -1.07 26.40
CA VAL A 298 12.76 -1.35 27.06
C VAL A 298 13.80 -0.32 26.67
N LEU A 299 14.64 0.04 27.62
CA LEU A 299 15.81 0.90 27.44
C LEU A 299 17.08 0.15 27.82
N TRP A 300 18.15 0.42 27.11
CA TRP A 300 19.48 -0.07 27.45
C TRP A 300 20.33 1.08 27.95
N TYR A 301 20.92 0.89 29.12
CA TYR A 301 21.87 1.78 29.75
C TYR A 301 23.21 1.07 29.96
N ALA A 302 24.31 1.80 29.83
CA ALA A 302 25.64 1.32 30.16
C ALA A 302 26.28 2.27 31.15
N TYR A 303 27.10 1.76 32.07
CA TYR A 303 27.90 2.62 32.95
C TYR A 303 28.98 3.38 32.18
N LYS A 304 29.29 4.61 32.60
CA LYS A 304 30.32 5.44 31.98
C LYS A 304 31.68 4.71 31.89
N ASN A 305 31.96 3.85 32.82
CA ASN A 305 33.25 3.12 32.91
C ASN A 305 33.19 1.73 32.23
N GLU A 306 31.98 1.21 31.89
CA GLU A 306 31.77 -0.13 31.31
C GLU A 306 30.84 -0.05 30.10
N TRP A 307 31.37 0.38 28.96
CA TRP A 307 30.56 0.54 27.74
C TRP A 307 30.15 -0.77 27.07
N ILE A 308 30.79 -1.88 27.46
CA ILE A 308 30.57 -3.18 26.83
C ILE A 308 29.30 -3.83 27.41
N THR A 309 29.06 -3.64 28.72
CA THR A 309 27.92 -4.27 29.40
C THR A 309 26.70 -3.39 29.36
N TRP A 310 25.66 -3.86 28.68
CA TRP A 310 24.40 -3.13 28.54
C TRP A 310 23.33 -3.73 29.46
N HIS A 311 22.78 -2.91 30.33
CA HIS A 311 21.71 -3.29 31.26
C HIS A 311 20.36 -2.99 30.62
N LYS A 312 19.50 -4.00 30.51
CA LYS A 312 18.16 -3.92 29.95
C LYS A 312 17.19 -3.55 31.07
N LEU A 313 16.56 -2.38 30.96
CA LEU A 313 15.63 -1.84 31.93
C LEU A 313 14.25 -1.60 31.30
N SER A 314 13.18 -1.86 32.04
CA SER A 314 11.83 -1.48 31.61
C SER A 314 11.62 0.04 31.77
N VAL A 315 10.69 0.59 31.02
CA VAL A 315 10.32 2.03 31.11
C VAL A 315 9.92 2.40 32.56
N ALA A 316 9.16 1.51 33.22
CA ALA A 316 8.73 1.70 34.61
C ALA A 316 9.92 1.76 35.58
N ALA A 317 10.86 0.84 35.46
CA ALA A 317 12.07 0.80 36.28
C ALA A 317 12.92 2.08 36.12
N VAL A 318 13.08 2.56 34.86
CA VAL A 318 13.81 3.79 34.60
C VAL A 318 13.12 5.01 35.22
N HIS A 319 11.79 5.10 35.14
CA HIS A 319 11.05 6.18 35.80
C HIS A 319 11.17 6.12 37.32
N GLU A 320 11.20 4.94 37.91
CA GLU A 320 11.41 4.75 39.36
C GLU A 320 12.81 5.23 39.77
N ILE A 321 13.86 4.85 39.02
CA ILE A 321 15.21 5.32 39.26
C ILE A 321 15.31 6.84 39.15
N ILE A 322 14.69 7.43 38.12
CA ILE A 322 14.66 8.88 37.93
C ILE A 322 13.96 9.57 39.11
N LYS A 323 12.86 8.99 39.63
CA LYS A 323 12.15 9.50 40.79
C LYS A 323 13.03 9.45 42.06
N LYS A 324 13.67 8.30 42.31
CA LYS A 324 14.62 8.13 43.43
C LYS A 324 15.78 9.10 43.33
N ASN A 325 16.35 9.30 42.16
CA ASN A 325 17.42 10.27 41.94
C ASN A 325 16.98 11.73 42.22
N LYS A 326 15.73 12.09 41.87
CA LYS A 326 15.19 13.43 42.20
C LYS A 326 14.96 13.61 43.70
N GLU A 327 14.64 12.54 44.43
CA GLU A 327 14.45 12.51 45.87
C GLU A 327 15.77 12.37 46.62
N ASN A 328 16.93 12.39 45.93
CA ASN A 328 18.28 12.13 46.49
C ASN A 328 18.39 10.81 47.27
N LYS A 329 17.57 9.79 46.91
CA LYS A 329 17.66 8.47 47.51
C LYS A 329 18.70 7.64 46.75
N PRO A 330 19.61 6.94 47.49
CA PRO A 330 20.62 6.11 46.86
C PRO A 330 19.96 4.95 46.10
N VAL A 331 20.45 4.68 44.88
CA VAL A 331 20.10 3.51 44.06
C VAL A 331 21.39 2.68 43.97
N ALA A 332 21.38 1.43 44.46
CA ALA A 332 22.59 0.63 44.57
C ALA A 332 23.17 0.31 43.17
N SER A 333 22.42 -0.36 42.32
CA SER A 333 22.91 -0.74 40.99
C SER A 333 21.81 -0.72 39.94
N LEU A 334 22.16 -0.70 38.62
CA LEU A 334 21.20 -0.89 37.52
C LEU A 334 20.81 -2.36 37.42
N GLU A 335 21.63 -3.27 37.92
CA GLU A 335 21.44 -4.71 37.86
C GLU A 335 20.21 -5.16 38.65
N ASP A 336 19.90 -4.49 39.76
CA ASP A 336 18.75 -4.78 40.65
C ASP A 336 17.40 -4.54 39.92
N PHE A 337 17.42 -3.75 38.87
CA PHE A 337 16.23 -3.40 38.06
C PHE A 337 16.18 -4.14 36.71
N VAL A 338 17.17 -5.01 36.43
CA VAL A 338 17.16 -5.83 35.25
C VAL A 338 16.08 -6.92 35.41
N GLU A 339 15.02 -6.84 34.63
CA GLU A 339 14.07 -7.94 34.54
C GLU A 339 14.79 -9.17 34.01
N LEU A 340 15.01 -10.13 34.90
CA LEU A 340 15.39 -11.49 34.53
C LEU A 340 14.23 -12.02 33.67
N SER A 341 14.38 -11.96 32.37
CA SER A 341 13.42 -12.56 31.45
C SER A 341 13.48 -14.08 31.62
N THR A 342 12.68 -14.59 32.55
CA THR A 342 12.43 -16.02 32.76
C THR A 342 11.47 -16.59 31.73
N SER A 343 11.49 -16.11 30.52
CA SER A 343 10.75 -16.76 29.43
C SER A 343 11.70 -17.19 28.33
N ASN A 344 12.39 -18.30 28.56
CA ASN A 344 12.73 -19.22 27.48
C ASN A 344 11.45 -19.94 27.00
N GLU A 345 10.38 -19.22 26.75
CA GLU A 345 9.35 -19.75 25.89
C GLU A 345 9.93 -19.73 24.47
N PRO A 346 10.16 -20.91 23.88
CA PRO A 346 10.46 -20.94 22.46
C PRO A 346 9.28 -20.23 21.79
N ILE A 347 9.58 -19.18 21.03
CA ILE A 347 8.60 -18.56 20.14
C ILE A 347 8.16 -19.70 19.21
N LEU A 348 7.09 -20.38 19.58
CA LEU A 348 6.33 -21.21 18.67
C LEU A 348 5.79 -20.24 17.64
N LEU A 349 6.61 -19.99 16.61
CA LEU A 349 6.13 -19.42 15.38
C LEU A 349 5.01 -20.34 14.95
N ASP A 350 3.77 -19.90 15.17
CA ASP A 350 2.58 -20.57 14.70
C ASP A 350 2.78 -20.77 13.20
N ARG A 351 3.17 -21.98 12.84
CA ARG A 351 3.35 -22.36 11.45
C ARG A 351 1.95 -22.39 10.88
N GLY A 352 1.57 -21.28 10.27
CA GLY A 352 0.30 -21.18 9.56
C GLY A 352 0.14 -22.42 8.68
N VAL A 353 -0.99 -23.09 8.81
CA VAL A 353 -1.31 -24.31 8.07
C VAL A 353 -1.03 -24.04 6.57
N GLY A 354 -0.04 -24.77 6.02
CA GLY A 354 0.35 -24.67 4.62
C GLY A 354 1.64 -23.89 4.30
N GLN A 355 2.37 -23.39 5.28
CA GLN A 355 3.70 -22.83 5.02
C GLN A 355 4.76 -23.95 5.04
N ASP A 356 5.38 -24.17 3.88
CA ASP A 356 6.54 -25.05 3.77
C ASP A 356 7.70 -24.52 4.62
N SER A 357 8.33 -25.41 5.39
CA SER A 357 9.51 -25.07 6.19
C SER A 357 10.64 -24.55 5.29
N LEU A 358 11.26 -23.42 5.67
CA LEU A 358 12.44 -22.89 4.98
C LEU A 358 13.63 -23.88 4.97
N SER A 359 13.66 -24.84 5.89
CA SER A 359 14.67 -25.92 5.96
C SER A 359 14.36 -27.12 5.04
N ARG A 360 13.32 -27.04 4.19
CA ARG A 360 12.99 -28.12 3.26
C ARG A 360 14.13 -28.44 2.29
N PHE A 361 14.96 -27.47 1.96
CA PHE A 361 16.10 -27.61 1.06
C PHE A 361 17.40 -27.98 1.78
N ASP A 362 17.43 -27.91 3.11
CA ASP A 362 18.61 -28.17 3.95
C ASP A 362 18.74 -29.65 4.36
N GLN A 363 17.93 -30.54 3.81
CA GLN A 363 18.09 -31.97 4.09
C GLN A 363 19.45 -32.42 3.53
N PRO A 364 20.37 -32.92 4.40
CA PRO A 364 21.64 -33.40 3.94
C PRO A 364 21.41 -34.55 2.97
N ASN A 365 21.85 -34.39 1.74
CA ASN A 365 21.87 -35.46 0.75
C ASN A 365 22.44 -36.72 1.40
N LYS A 366 21.62 -37.71 1.69
CA LYS A 366 22.08 -39.05 2.06
C LYS A 366 22.95 -39.51 0.93
N LYS A 367 24.26 -39.35 1.08
CA LYS A 367 25.24 -39.94 0.18
C LYS A 367 24.94 -41.42 0.12
N ASN A 368 24.37 -41.90 -0.98
CA ASN A 368 24.28 -43.30 -1.29
C ASN A 368 25.71 -43.86 -1.29
N SER A 369 26.08 -44.55 -0.22
CA SER A 369 27.31 -45.29 -0.17
C SER A 369 27.20 -46.44 -1.17
N PHE A 370 27.66 -46.18 -2.37
CA PHE A 370 27.90 -47.26 -3.31
C PHE A 370 28.90 -48.22 -2.67
N ARG A 371 28.43 -49.36 -2.17
CA ARG A 371 29.24 -50.51 -1.76
C ARG A 371 30.08 -50.89 -3.00
N ARG A 372 31.37 -50.51 -3.04
CA ARG A 372 32.36 -51.06 -3.93
C ARG A 372 32.40 -52.56 -3.69
N ARG A 373 31.78 -53.34 -4.57
CA ARG A 373 32.03 -54.78 -4.68
C ARG A 373 33.46 -54.97 -5.05
N LYS A 374 34.29 -55.53 -4.11
CA LYS A 374 35.62 -56.03 -4.35
C LYS A 374 35.54 -57.10 -5.47
N LYS A 375 36.05 -56.82 -6.67
CA LYS A 375 36.35 -57.83 -7.67
C LYS A 375 37.44 -58.76 -7.12
N LYS A 376 37.09 -60.03 -6.84
CA LYS A 376 38.05 -61.10 -6.62
C LYS A 376 38.80 -61.36 -7.94
N ASN A 377 40.08 -61.09 -7.95
CA ASN A 377 40.98 -61.53 -9.01
C ASN A 377 41.14 -63.04 -8.90
N ASN A 378 40.55 -63.81 -9.78
CA ASN A 378 40.92 -65.20 -10.08
C ASN A 378 42.04 -65.13 -11.14
N ARG A 379 43.28 -65.25 -10.70
CA ARG A 379 44.42 -65.67 -11.54
C ARG A 379 44.40 -67.18 -11.57
N ASN A 380 43.97 -67.81 -12.64
CA ASN A 380 44.40 -69.11 -13.10
C ASN A 380 44.02 -69.22 -14.59
N GLY A 381 44.96 -68.99 -15.46
CA GLY A 381 44.91 -69.28 -16.86
C GLY A 381 45.97 -70.33 -17.27
N PRO A 382 45.60 -71.31 -18.02
CA PRO A 382 46.49 -72.44 -18.30
C PRO A 382 47.58 -72.07 -19.35
N LYS A 383 48.73 -72.59 -19.12
CA LYS A 383 49.84 -72.61 -20.08
C LYS A 383 49.47 -73.42 -21.34
N LYS A 384 49.65 -72.92 -22.51
CA LYS A 384 49.77 -73.69 -23.73
C LYS A 384 51.22 -73.71 -24.18
N LYS A 385 51.75 -74.95 -24.37
CA LYS A 385 52.92 -75.33 -25.09
C LYS A 385 52.61 -75.30 -26.61
N VAL A 386 53.50 -74.99 -27.36
CA VAL A 386 54.21 -75.26 -28.60
C VAL A 386 54.34 -73.99 -29.39
#